data_662618d3391aa41f30074261f3ddf510
#
_entry.id   662618d3391aa41f30074261f3ddf510
#
_cell.length_a   1.000
_cell.length_b   1.000
_cell.length_c   1.000
_cell.angle_alpha   90.00
_cell.angle_beta   90.00
_cell.angle_gamma   90.00
#
_symmetry.space_group_name_H-M   'P 1'
#
loop_
_entity.id
_entity.type
_entity.pdbx_description
1 polymer ?
#
loop_
_entity_poly.entity_id
_entity_poly.type
_entity_poly.pdbx_seq_one_letter_code
_entity_poly.pdbx_strand_id
1 'polypeptide(L)'
;MAWFAFGGLAYAGPYFSAVVVYGDSLSDNGNLFNAIGIPGAPYYNGRRSNGPVAVENLAAALNAPLVDFAWIGATTGLGGFDGTGNVTNYPPQGIPGMATQFAGTSSSLTPFLINGLFVVWGGPNDLLAPSPLDGGDPVKIIERAVANEISLITALKNMGAYRILAPGMPDLGLTPYFTSIGQSVSGSALTNLFNSLLLAALPPDVRYFDTAALTRAAFANPATYGFTNVTSPCFDKVALTLCPNPNQYLYFDDFHPSATAHALIAQGFLATVPEPPTLLLMGLGMMLLVSRRRVE
;
A
#
# COMPACT_ATOMS: atom_id res chain seq x y z
N MET A 1 -41.66 -17.52 37.26
CA MET A 1 -40.48 -16.63 37.15
C MET A 1 -39.50 -17.25 36.12
N ALA A 2 -39.42 -16.71 34.92
CA ALA A 2 -38.51 -17.18 33.90
C ALA A 2 -37.25 -16.32 33.96
N TRP A 3 -36.12 -16.95 34.21
CA TRP A 3 -34.81 -16.31 34.17
C TRP A 3 -34.35 -16.20 32.71
N PHE A 4 -34.34 -15.01 32.16
CA PHE A 4 -33.61 -14.75 30.89
C PHE A 4 -32.13 -14.60 31.21
N ALA A 5 -31.35 -15.61 30.88
CA ALA A 5 -29.90 -15.52 30.85
C ALA A 5 -29.53 -14.59 29.67
N PHE A 6 -29.06 -13.38 29.98
CA PHE A 6 -28.36 -12.56 29.01
C PHE A 6 -27.02 -13.25 28.70
N GLY A 7 -26.99 -13.99 27.60
CA GLY A 7 -25.72 -14.47 27.03
C GLY A 7 -24.87 -13.25 26.69
N GLY A 8 -23.76 -13.06 27.40
CA GLY A 8 -22.79 -12.02 27.09
C GLY A 8 -22.37 -12.19 25.64
N LEU A 9 -22.46 -11.12 24.84
CA LEU A 9 -21.88 -11.03 23.53
C LEU A 9 -20.37 -11.29 23.69
N ALA A 10 -19.91 -12.45 23.28
CA ALA A 10 -18.48 -12.71 23.16
C ALA A 10 -17.92 -11.64 22.22
N TYR A 11 -17.07 -10.79 22.73
CA TYR A 11 -16.33 -9.81 21.94
C TYR A 11 -15.40 -10.65 21.05
N ALA A 12 -15.81 -10.87 19.82
CA ALA A 12 -14.92 -11.47 18.83
C ALA A 12 -13.81 -10.44 18.61
N GLY A 13 -12.60 -10.75 19.05
CA GLY A 13 -11.42 -9.95 18.79
C GLY A 13 -11.24 -9.69 17.28
N PRO A 14 -10.33 -8.79 16.88
CA PRO A 14 -10.11 -8.49 15.48
C PRO A 14 -9.83 -9.77 14.69
N TYR A 15 -10.43 -9.88 13.51
CA TYR A 15 -10.26 -11.06 12.63
C TYR A 15 -8.80 -11.23 12.18
N PHE A 16 -8.10 -10.10 11.99
CA PHE A 16 -6.67 -10.08 11.74
C PHE A 16 -5.90 -9.72 13.00
N SER A 17 -4.85 -10.49 13.31
CA SER A 17 -3.96 -10.19 14.46
C SER A 17 -3.15 -8.91 14.24
N ALA A 18 -2.85 -8.57 12.99
CA ALA A 18 -2.25 -7.30 12.55
C ALA A 18 -2.37 -7.15 11.04
N VAL A 19 -2.21 -5.92 10.55
CA VAL A 19 -1.78 -5.61 9.18
C VAL A 19 -0.26 -5.40 9.23
N VAL A 20 0.51 -6.28 8.56
CA VAL A 20 1.98 -6.26 8.54
C VAL A 20 2.44 -5.80 7.17
N VAL A 21 3.26 -4.76 7.09
CA VAL A 21 3.55 -4.06 5.83
C VAL A 21 5.04 -4.05 5.51
N TYR A 22 5.36 -4.41 4.27
CA TYR A 22 6.64 -4.20 3.62
C TYR A 22 6.43 -3.31 2.40
N GLY A 23 7.15 -2.21 2.29
CA GLY A 23 6.91 -1.27 1.22
C GLY A 23 7.80 -0.03 1.23
N ASP A 24 7.29 0.97 0.56
CA ASP A 24 7.95 2.26 0.35
C ASP A 24 7.14 3.44 0.91
N SER A 25 7.29 4.63 0.31
CA SER A 25 6.59 5.85 0.71
C SER A 25 5.06 5.80 0.60
N LEU A 26 4.51 4.86 -0.17
CA LEU A 26 3.06 4.66 -0.27
C LEU A 26 2.47 4.03 1.00
N SER A 27 3.33 3.45 1.84
CA SER A 27 2.97 2.75 3.06
C SER A 27 3.62 3.31 4.32
N ASP A 28 4.83 3.91 4.24
CA ASP A 28 5.58 4.43 5.40
C ASP A 28 4.72 5.36 6.26
N ASN A 29 4.43 4.93 7.48
CA ASN A 29 3.61 5.68 8.44
C ASN A 29 4.44 6.53 9.41
N GLY A 30 5.69 6.85 9.03
CA GLY A 30 6.59 7.72 9.78
C GLY A 30 7.90 7.06 10.20
N ASN A 31 8.26 5.90 9.65
CA ASN A 31 9.52 5.21 9.98
C ASN A 31 10.74 6.07 9.63
N LEU A 32 10.79 6.62 8.41
CA LEU A 32 11.88 7.54 8.03
C LEU A 32 11.87 8.81 8.89
N PHE A 33 10.68 9.37 9.15
CA PHE A 33 10.57 10.58 9.98
C PHE A 33 11.06 10.34 11.41
N ASN A 34 10.72 9.23 12.02
CA ASN A 34 11.19 8.87 13.36
C ASN A 34 12.71 8.66 13.41
N ALA A 35 13.30 8.21 12.31
CA ALA A 35 14.75 7.99 12.24
C ALA A 35 15.54 9.29 12.03
N ILE A 36 15.07 10.19 11.14
CA ILE A 36 15.88 11.36 10.71
C ILE A 36 15.08 12.67 10.60
N GLY A 37 13.81 12.71 11.00
CA GLY A 37 12.99 13.93 11.00
C GLY A 37 12.45 14.37 9.63
N ILE A 38 12.53 13.52 8.60
CA ILE A 38 12.09 13.81 7.22
C ILE A 38 11.00 12.81 6.77
N PRO A 39 9.95 13.28 6.07
CA PRO A 39 9.63 14.67 5.71
C PRO A 39 8.96 15.43 6.87
N GLY A 40 9.31 16.72 6.98
CA GLY A 40 8.60 17.67 7.85
C GLY A 40 7.34 18.24 7.19
N ALA A 41 6.75 19.30 7.81
CA ALA A 41 5.62 20.01 7.22
C ALA A 41 5.91 20.48 5.79
N PRO A 42 4.92 20.49 4.88
CA PRO A 42 3.49 20.29 5.12
C PRO A 42 3.03 18.82 5.08
N TYR A 43 3.94 17.88 5.07
CA TYR A 43 3.62 16.44 5.11
C TYR A 43 3.06 16.04 6.48
N TYR A 44 2.05 15.17 6.48
CA TYR A 44 1.37 14.74 7.70
C TYR A 44 2.22 13.76 8.50
N ASN A 45 2.74 14.17 9.64
CA ASN A 45 3.44 13.29 10.60
C ASN A 45 4.43 12.32 9.96
N GLY A 46 5.24 12.79 9.00
CA GLY A 46 6.25 11.99 8.35
C GLY A 46 5.78 11.12 7.16
N ARG A 47 4.49 11.12 6.80
CA ARG A 47 3.98 10.46 5.59
C ARG A 47 4.29 11.34 4.37
N ARG A 48 4.46 10.72 3.20
CA ARG A 48 4.51 11.47 1.92
C ARG A 48 3.10 11.81 1.43
N SER A 49 2.25 12.30 2.32
CA SER A 49 0.86 12.68 2.06
C SER A 49 0.41 13.77 3.02
N ASN A 50 -0.79 14.32 2.82
CA ASN A 50 -1.44 15.25 3.75
C ASN A 50 -2.31 14.56 4.83
N GLY A 51 -2.20 13.24 4.98
CA GLY A 51 -2.93 12.45 5.96
C GLY A 51 -2.45 11.01 6.03
N PRO A 52 -3.21 10.11 6.68
CA PRO A 52 -2.88 8.71 6.79
C PRO A 52 -2.72 8.02 5.43
N VAL A 53 -1.76 7.12 5.29
CA VAL A 53 -1.54 6.31 4.10
C VAL A 53 -2.53 5.13 4.01
N ALA A 54 -2.58 4.47 2.85
CA ALA A 54 -3.60 3.44 2.57
C ALA A 54 -3.59 2.29 3.57
N VAL A 55 -2.42 1.83 4.00
CA VAL A 55 -2.30 0.72 4.97
C VAL A 55 -2.78 1.09 6.38
N GLU A 56 -2.66 2.36 6.79
CA GLU A 56 -3.23 2.86 8.05
C GLU A 56 -4.76 2.83 8.00
N ASN A 57 -5.34 3.33 6.89
CA ASN A 57 -6.78 3.32 6.67
C ASN A 57 -7.32 1.87 6.59
N LEU A 58 -6.58 0.96 5.95
CA LEU A 58 -6.92 -0.47 5.89
C LEU A 58 -6.91 -1.10 7.28
N ALA A 59 -5.85 -0.88 8.07
CA ALA A 59 -5.73 -1.41 9.43
C ALA A 59 -6.87 -0.91 10.33
N ALA A 60 -7.20 0.39 10.24
CA ALA A 60 -8.32 0.99 10.95
C ALA A 60 -9.67 0.36 10.54
N ALA A 61 -9.92 0.17 9.23
CA ALA A 61 -11.14 -0.44 8.71
C ALA A 61 -11.29 -1.91 9.16
N LEU A 62 -10.17 -2.65 9.27
CA LEU A 62 -10.14 -4.03 9.76
C LEU A 62 -10.15 -4.11 11.29
N ASN A 63 -10.12 -2.98 12.00
CA ASN A 63 -9.94 -2.92 13.45
C ASN A 63 -8.74 -3.77 13.92
N ALA A 64 -7.63 -3.74 13.18
CA ALA A 64 -6.43 -4.50 13.42
C ALA A 64 -5.24 -3.58 13.73
N PRO A 65 -4.31 -3.98 14.60
CA PRO A 65 -3.05 -3.27 14.77
C PRO A 65 -2.28 -3.15 13.46
N LEU A 66 -1.56 -2.04 13.25
CA LEU A 66 -0.63 -1.87 12.14
C LEU A 66 0.80 -2.16 12.61
N VAL A 67 1.50 -3.02 11.89
CA VAL A 67 2.94 -3.30 12.05
C VAL A 67 3.59 -2.94 10.72
N ASP A 68 4.15 -1.74 10.65
CA ASP A 68 4.64 -1.16 9.41
C ASP A 68 6.17 -1.11 9.39
N PHE A 69 6.76 -1.83 8.43
CA PHE A 69 8.19 -1.87 8.16
C PHE A 69 8.60 -1.08 6.90
N ALA A 70 7.64 -0.45 6.23
CA ALA A 70 7.88 0.33 5.02
C ALA A 70 8.74 1.57 5.28
N TRP A 71 9.55 1.95 4.30
CA TRP A 71 10.38 3.15 4.37
C TRP A 71 10.27 3.99 3.11
N ILE A 72 10.08 5.30 3.27
CA ILE A 72 10.14 6.25 2.16
C ILE A 72 11.42 6.03 1.36
N GLY A 73 11.27 5.87 0.03
CA GLY A 73 12.39 5.66 -0.87
C GLY A 73 12.89 4.21 -0.98
N ALA A 74 12.30 3.25 -0.26
CA ALA A 74 12.69 1.86 -0.35
C ALA A 74 12.50 1.31 -1.77
N THR A 75 13.53 0.63 -2.31
CA THR A 75 13.39 -0.25 -3.48
C THR A 75 12.88 -1.62 -3.04
N THR A 76 12.51 -2.46 -3.99
CA THR A 76 12.16 -3.86 -3.69
C THR A 76 13.35 -4.69 -3.20
N GLY A 77 14.58 -4.26 -3.52
CA GLY A 77 15.85 -4.91 -3.17
C GLY A 77 16.39 -4.53 -1.78
N LEU A 78 17.71 -4.44 -1.69
CA LEU A 78 18.40 -4.21 -0.40
C LEU A 78 18.40 -2.74 0.04
N GLY A 79 18.54 -1.81 -0.89
CA GLY A 79 18.69 -0.39 -0.62
C GLY A 79 17.48 0.43 -1.00
N GLY A 80 17.62 1.75 -0.92
CA GLY A 80 16.57 2.70 -1.25
C GLY A 80 17.08 3.87 -2.08
N PHE A 81 16.14 4.69 -2.54
CA PHE A 81 16.38 5.96 -3.21
C PHE A 81 16.69 7.04 -2.17
N ASP A 82 17.90 7.59 -2.22
CA ASP A 82 18.37 8.60 -1.27
C ASP A 82 18.26 10.05 -1.77
N GLY A 83 17.60 10.26 -2.91
CA GLY A 83 17.47 11.57 -3.55
C GLY A 83 18.66 11.94 -4.45
N THR A 84 19.72 11.16 -4.49
CA THR A 84 20.88 11.35 -5.37
C THR A 84 20.83 10.48 -6.62
N GLY A 85 19.88 9.57 -6.73
CA GLY A 85 19.78 8.57 -7.77
C GLY A 85 20.59 7.30 -7.47
N ASN A 86 21.18 7.22 -6.30
CA ASN A 86 21.93 6.04 -5.88
C ASN A 86 21.08 5.09 -5.05
N VAL A 87 21.28 3.79 -5.26
CA VAL A 87 20.72 2.76 -4.40
C VAL A 87 21.70 2.52 -3.26
N THR A 88 21.31 2.91 -2.06
CA THR A 88 22.15 2.72 -0.87
C THR A 88 21.73 1.47 -0.11
N ASN A 89 22.70 0.70 0.35
CA ASN A 89 22.46 -0.41 1.25
C ASN A 89 22.28 0.10 2.68
N TYR A 90 21.32 -0.42 3.39
CA TYR A 90 21.10 -0.15 4.80
C TYR A 90 21.85 -1.16 5.66
N PRO A 91 22.24 -0.86 6.86
CA PRO A 91 22.68 0.37 7.51
C PRO A 91 24.21 0.52 7.47
N PRO A 92 24.82 1.63 7.88
CA PRO A 92 24.31 2.54 8.90
C PRO A 92 23.76 3.86 8.39
N GLN A 93 23.72 4.12 7.07
CA GLN A 93 23.37 5.43 6.52
C GLN A 93 22.54 5.37 5.23
N GLY A 94 21.74 4.35 5.03
CA GLY A 94 20.89 4.21 3.86
C GLY A 94 19.45 3.84 4.22
N ILE A 95 18.57 3.94 3.23
CA ILE A 95 17.17 3.53 3.34
C ILE A 95 17.09 2.01 3.15
N PRO A 96 16.47 1.24 4.08
CA PRO A 96 16.31 -0.19 3.90
C PRO A 96 15.30 -0.47 2.77
N GLY A 97 15.76 -1.14 1.71
CA GLY A 97 14.86 -1.71 0.72
C GLY A 97 14.03 -2.85 1.32
N MET A 98 12.97 -3.26 0.61
CA MET A 98 12.01 -4.23 1.13
C MET A 98 12.64 -5.57 1.54
N ALA A 99 13.65 -6.05 0.81
CA ALA A 99 14.41 -7.24 1.18
C ALA A 99 15.16 -7.06 2.52
N THR A 100 15.71 -5.87 2.79
CA THR A 100 16.38 -5.55 4.06
C THR A 100 15.37 -5.37 5.19
N GLN A 101 14.23 -4.73 4.94
CA GLN A 101 13.12 -4.65 5.90
C GLN A 101 12.72 -6.05 6.36
N PHE A 102 12.52 -6.98 5.43
CA PHE A 102 12.18 -8.37 5.74
C PHE A 102 13.30 -9.08 6.51
N ALA A 103 14.54 -8.99 6.05
CA ALA A 103 15.66 -9.64 6.71
C ALA A 103 15.84 -9.18 8.16
N GLY A 104 15.62 -7.89 8.43
CA GLY A 104 15.74 -7.31 9.78
C GLY A 104 14.58 -7.65 10.72
N THR A 105 13.43 -8.09 10.20
CA THR A 105 12.20 -8.24 10.98
C THR A 105 11.60 -9.65 10.95
N SER A 106 12.07 -10.53 10.07
CA SER A 106 11.51 -11.87 9.85
C SER A 106 11.40 -12.71 11.13
N SER A 107 12.36 -12.59 12.05
CA SER A 107 12.33 -13.31 13.33
C SER A 107 11.18 -12.90 14.27
N SER A 108 10.60 -11.72 14.07
CA SER A 108 9.51 -11.19 14.90
C SER A 108 8.11 -11.50 14.36
N LEU A 109 7.99 -12.15 13.19
CA LEU A 109 6.71 -12.34 12.49
C LEU A 109 5.85 -13.48 13.04
N THR A 110 6.42 -14.39 13.85
CA THR A 110 5.70 -15.57 14.37
C THR A 110 4.28 -15.28 14.89
N PRO A 111 3.99 -14.20 15.63
CA PRO A 111 2.64 -13.92 16.13
C PRO A 111 1.62 -13.59 15.03
N PHE A 112 2.07 -13.25 13.84
CA PHE A 112 1.23 -12.74 12.76
C PHE A 112 1.02 -13.75 11.63
N LEU A 113 1.83 -14.81 11.54
CA LEU A 113 1.87 -15.70 10.38
C LEU A 113 0.51 -16.31 10.03
N ILE A 114 -0.25 -16.77 11.03
CA ILE A 114 -1.53 -17.46 10.80
C ILE A 114 -2.68 -16.47 10.55
N ASN A 115 -2.78 -15.41 11.34
CA ASN A 115 -3.92 -14.48 11.34
C ASN A 115 -3.57 -13.05 10.95
N GLY A 116 -2.32 -12.73 10.61
CA GLY A 116 -1.95 -11.44 10.05
C GLY A 116 -2.34 -11.30 8.59
N LEU A 117 -2.61 -10.07 8.17
CA LEU A 117 -2.66 -9.68 6.77
C LEU A 117 -1.33 -9.03 6.41
N PHE A 118 -0.57 -9.68 5.53
CA PHE A 118 0.68 -9.13 5.03
C PHE A 118 0.41 -8.31 3.77
N VAL A 119 0.91 -7.08 3.73
CA VAL A 119 0.88 -6.21 2.55
C VAL A 119 2.30 -6.04 2.04
N VAL A 120 2.54 -6.42 0.77
CA VAL A 120 3.83 -6.27 0.09
C VAL A 120 3.59 -5.34 -1.09
N TRP A 121 4.08 -4.10 -1.01
CA TRP A 121 3.75 -3.06 -1.98
C TRP A 121 4.91 -2.11 -2.21
N GLY A 122 5.54 -2.21 -3.38
CA GLY A 122 6.69 -1.41 -3.79
C GLY A 122 6.85 -1.30 -5.31
N GLY A 123 8.07 -1.04 -5.75
CA GLY A 123 8.47 -1.02 -7.15
C GLY A 123 8.77 0.33 -7.77
N PRO A 124 8.03 1.43 -7.49
CA PRO A 124 8.31 2.73 -8.12
C PRO A 124 9.74 3.21 -7.95
N ASN A 125 10.34 3.02 -6.77
CA ASN A 125 11.69 3.49 -6.47
C ASN A 125 12.78 2.73 -7.22
N ASP A 126 12.53 1.50 -7.65
CA ASP A 126 13.47 0.75 -8.49
C ASP A 126 13.71 1.45 -9.82
N LEU A 127 12.67 2.07 -10.41
CA LEU A 127 12.77 2.85 -11.63
C LEU A 127 13.41 4.23 -11.42
N LEU A 128 13.16 4.85 -10.26
CA LEU A 128 13.69 6.18 -9.90
C LEU A 128 15.14 6.11 -9.43
N ALA A 129 15.58 4.96 -8.90
CA ALA A 129 16.93 4.71 -8.43
C ALA A 129 17.52 3.48 -9.15
N PRO A 130 17.80 3.58 -10.46
CA PRO A 130 18.25 2.44 -11.23
C PRO A 130 19.56 1.89 -10.68
N SER A 131 19.56 0.59 -10.40
CA SER A 131 20.78 -0.12 -9.98
C SER A 131 21.78 -0.19 -11.15
N PRO A 132 23.09 -0.03 -10.89
CA PRO A 132 24.10 -0.28 -11.89
C PRO A 132 24.09 -1.72 -12.42
N LEU A 133 23.51 -2.67 -11.69
CA LEU A 133 23.37 -4.07 -12.13
C LEU A 133 22.50 -4.22 -13.38
N ASP A 134 21.55 -3.32 -13.57
CA ASP A 134 20.61 -3.38 -14.72
C ASP A 134 21.13 -2.59 -15.94
N GLY A 135 22.27 -1.92 -15.82
CA GLY A 135 22.83 -1.08 -16.89
C GLY A 135 21.92 0.08 -17.33
N GLY A 136 20.96 0.46 -16.48
CA GLY A 136 19.95 1.49 -16.78
C GLY A 136 18.81 1.01 -17.71
N ASP A 137 18.73 -0.28 -18.02
CA ASP A 137 17.65 -0.87 -18.81
C ASP A 137 16.36 -0.97 -17.97
N PRO A 138 15.29 -0.19 -18.28
CA PRO A 138 14.08 -0.16 -17.48
C PRO A 138 13.33 -1.50 -17.47
N VAL A 139 13.46 -2.32 -18.49
CA VAL A 139 12.83 -3.66 -18.54
C VAL A 139 13.52 -4.58 -17.54
N LYS A 140 14.84 -4.61 -17.51
CA LYS A 140 15.61 -5.41 -16.54
C LYS A 140 15.39 -4.93 -15.11
N ILE A 141 15.28 -3.62 -14.90
CA ILE A 141 14.93 -3.05 -13.60
C ILE A 141 13.59 -3.61 -13.11
N ILE A 142 12.57 -3.61 -13.97
CA ILE A 142 11.23 -4.11 -13.65
C ILE A 142 11.27 -5.63 -13.39
N GLU A 143 11.93 -6.40 -14.24
CA GLU A 143 12.05 -7.85 -14.04
C GLU A 143 12.70 -8.19 -12.69
N ARG A 144 13.76 -7.47 -12.33
CA ARG A 144 14.41 -7.62 -11.02
C ARG A 144 13.51 -7.18 -9.86
N ALA A 145 12.80 -6.06 -10.01
CA ALA A 145 11.91 -5.55 -8.98
C ALA A 145 10.76 -6.54 -8.69
N VAL A 146 10.15 -7.08 -9.72
CA VAL A 146 9.12 -8.12 -9.59
C VAL A 146 9.70 -9.37 -8.95
N ALA A 147 10.89 -9.82 -9.38
CA ALA A 147 11.55 -10.99 -8.79
C ALA A 147 11.83 -10.81 -7.28
N ASN A 148 12.21 -9.60 -6.85
CA ASN A 148 12.42 -9.27 -5.45
C ASN A 148 11.12 -9.38 -4.65
N GLU A 149 10.01 -8.79 -5.13
CA GLU A 149 8.70 -8.87 -4.46
C GLU A 149 8.22 -10.32 -4.35
N ILE A 150 8.31 -11.09 -5.43
CA ILE A 150 7.93 -12.51 -5.44
C ILE A 150 8.81 -13.32 -4.47
N SER A 151 10.10 -13.00 -4.37
CA SER A 151 11.00 -13.65 -3.42
C SER A 151 10.59 -13.36 -1.97
N LEU A 152 10.23 -12.12 -1.66
CA LEU A 152 9.73 -11.73 -0.34
C LEU A 152 8.41 -12.42 -0.03
N ILE A 153 7.45 -12.40 -0.95
CA ILE A 153 6.15 -13.09 -0.82
C ILE A 153 6.37 -14.60 -0.58
N THR A 154 7.27 -15.21 -1.35
CA THR A 154 7.60 -16.63 -1.20
C THR A 154 8.22 -16.93 0.16
N ALA A 155 9.12 -16.07 0.65
CA ALA A 155 9.72 -16.21 1.97
C ALA A 155 8.67 -16.11 3.08
N LEU A 156 7.75 -15.15 3.00
CA LEU A 156 6.62 -15.03 3.94
C LEU A 156 5.75 -16.29 3.94
N LYS A 157 5.43 -16.83 2.76
CA LYS A 157 4.65 -18.07 2.62
C LYS A 157 5.37 -19.28 3.21
N ASN A 158 6.68 -19.40 2.98
CA ASN A 158 7.50 -20.48 3.53
C ASN A 158 7.58 -20.41 5.07
N MET A 159 7.45 -19.22 5.66
CA MET A 159 7.30 -19.05 7.10
C MET A 159 5.90 -19.38 7.62
N GLY A 160 4.91 -19.56 6.76
CA GLY A 160 3.53 -19.85 7.13
C GLY A 160 2.58 -18.65 7.08
N ALA A 161 2.94 -17.54 6.45
CA ALA A 161 2.03 -16.42 6.22
C ALA A 161 0.90 -16.88 5.29
N TYR A 162 -0.33 -16.79 5.79
CA TYR A 162 -1.50 -17.35 5.10
C TYR A 162 -2.25 -16.32 4.26
N ARG A 163 -2.24 -15.05 4.64
CA ARG A 163 -2.98 -13.99 3.96
C ARG A 163 -2.02 -12.90 3.51
N ILE A 164 -1.86 -12.77 2.19
CA ILE A 164 -0.96 -11.79 1.58
C ILE A 164 -1.75 -11.00 0.53
N LEU A 165 -1.60 -9.67 0.58
CA LEU A 165 -2.06 -8.72 -0.41
C LEU A 165 -0.83 -8.12 -1.08
N ALA A 166 -0.75 -8.22 -2.41
CA ALA A 166 0.28 -7.63 -3.25
C ALA A 166 -0.39 -6.63 -4.21
N PRO A 167 -0.50 -5.35 -3.85
CA PRO A 167 -1.03 -4.34 -4.76
C PRO A 167 -0.08 -4.09 -5.92
N GLY A 168 -0.62 -3.86 -7.11
CA GLY A 168 0.16 -3.37 -8.24
C GLY A 168 0.64 -1.93 -8.03
N MET A 169 1.65 -1.53 -8.80
CA MET A 169 2.15 -0.16 -8.86
C MET A 169 1.03 0.78 -9.37
N PRO A 170 0.79 1.96 -8.76
CA PRO A 170 -0.07 2.98 -9.34
C PRO A 170 0.48 3.48 -10.67
N ASP A 171 -0.37 4.04 -11.54
CA ASP A 171 0.08 4.49 -12.87
C ASP A 171 1.04 5.68 -12.76
N LEU A 172 2.33 5.43 -12.93
CA LEU A 172 3.39 6.44 -12.87
C LEU A 172 3.24 7.50 -13.95
N GLY A 173 2.75 7.13 -15.13
CA GLY A 173 2.57 8.04 -16.25
C GLY A 173 1.53 9.14 -16.00
N LEU A 174 0.63 8.95 -15.02
CA LEU A 174 -0.36 9.94 -14.59
C LEU A 174 0.15 10.88 -13.51
N THR A 175 1.31 10.59 -12.91
CA THR A 175 1.87 11.46 -11.85
C THR A 175 2.28 12.83 -12.40
N PRO A 176 2.19 13.88 -11.60
CA PRO A 176 2.69 15.20 -12.00
C PRO A 176 4.15 15.18 -12.46
N TYR A 177 5.00 14.37 -11.85
CA TYR A 177 6.41 14.23 -12.25
C TYR A 177 6.56 13.73 -13.68
N PHE A 178 6.01 12.55 -14.02
CA PHE A 178 6.14 11.99 -15.36
C PHE A 178 5.50 12.86 -16.43
N THR A 179 4.41 13.55 -16.07
CA THR A 179 3.76 14.54 -16.94
C THR A 179 4.67 15.73 -17.19
N SER A 180 5.31 16.28 -16.16
CA SER A 180 6.17 17.46 -16.25
C SER A 180 7.42 17.27 -17.12
N ILE A 181 7.93 16.02 -17.15
CA ILE A 181 9.10 15.65 -17.98
C ILE A 181 8.70 15.06 -19.35
N GLY A 182 7.41 15.07 -19.71
CA GLY A 182 6.92 14.55 -21.00
C GLY A 182 7.01 13.02 -21.15
N GLN A 183 7.08 12.27 -20.04
CA GLN A 183 7.27 10.83 -20.02
C GLN A 183 6.01 10.03 -19.60
N SER A 184 4.82 10.64 -19.69
CA SER A 184 3.56 9.98 -19.30
C SER A 184 3.33 8.64 -19.99
N VAL A 185 3.55 8.57 -21.30
CA VAL A 185 3.36 7.33 -22.07
C VAL A 185 4.34 6.24 -21.61
N SER A 186 5.61 6.60 -21.43
CA SER A 186 6.64 5.67 -20.95
C SER A 186 6.36 5.21 -19.53
N GLY A 187 5.96 6.14 -18.63
CA GLY A 187 5.61 5.81 -17.25
C GLY A 187 4.44 4.83 -17.16
N SER A 188 3.38 5.06 -17.96
CA SER A 188 2.25 4.12 -18.01
C SER A 188 2.63 2.76 -18.62
N ALA A 189 3.50 2.74 -19.63
CA ALA A 189 3.98 1.49 -20.23
C ALA A 189 4.80 0.67 -19.23
N LEU A 190 5.71 1.30 -18.48
CA LEU A 190 6.51 0.66 -17.44
C LEU A 190 5.64 0.14 -16.30
N THR A 191 4.63 0.90 -15.88
CA THR A 191 3.63 0.46 -14.89
C THR A 191 2.89 -0.79 -15.37
N ASN A 192 2.43 -0.78 -16.62
CA ASN A 192 1.74 -1.94 -17.20
C ASN A 192 2.62 -3.18 -17.24
N LEU A 193 3.90 -3.02 -17.62
CA LEU A 193 4.85 -4.13 -17.65
C LEU A 193 5.05 -4.71 -16.24
N PHE A 194 5.35 -3.85 -15.26
CA PHE A 194 5.52 -4.28 -13.87
C PHE A 194 4.29 -5.04 -13.35
N ASN A 195 3.11 -4.44 -13.47
CA ASN A 195 1.87 -5.01 -12.96
C ASN A 195 1.50 -6.32 -13.65
N SER A 196 1.75 -6.43 -14.96
CA SER A 196 1.50 -7.67 -15.70
C SER A 196 2.44 -8.79 -15.29
N LEU A 197 3.74 -8.51 -15.10
CA LEU A 197 4.72 -9.48 -14.65
C LEU A 197 4.47 -9.89 -13.19
N LEU A 198 4.14 -8.93 -12.31
CA LEU A 198 3.79 -9.22 -10.93
C LEU A 198 2.58 -10.14 -10.86
N LEU A 199 1.48 -9.78 -11.51
CA LEU A 199 0.24 -10.57 -11.51
C LEU A 199 0.47 -11.98 -12.07
N ALA A 200 1.26 -12.12 -13.12
CA ALA A 200 1.58 -13.42 -13.72
C ALA A 200 2.45 -14.31 -12.81
N ALA A 201 3.28 -13.72 -11.96
CA ALA A 201 4.20 -14.44 -11.07
C ALA A 201 3.63 -14.70 -9.67
N LEU A 202 2.52 -14.03 -9.30
CA LEU A 202 1.91 -14.21 -7.97
C LEU A 202 1.39 -15.64 -7.78
N PRO A 203 1.63 -16.24 -6.60
CA PRO A 203 0.94 -17.45 -6.20
C PRO A 203 -0.59 -17.27 -6.20
N PRO A 204 -1.39 -18.30 -6.57
CA PRO A 204 -2.84 -18.16 -6.81
C PRO A 204 -3.66 -17.79 -5.56
N ASP A 205 -3.10 -17.99 -4.38
CA ASP A 205 -3.70 -17.64 -3.08
C ASP A 205 -3.30 -16.25 -2.57
N VAL A 206 -2.38 -15.57 -3.23
CA VAL A 206 -2.04 -14.17 -2.96
C VAL A 206 -3.07 -13.25 -3.61
N ARG A 207 -3.55 -12.28 -2.87
CA ARG A 207 -4.51 -11.30 -3.37
C ARG A 207 -3.80 -10.19 -4.11
N TYR A 208 -4.28 -9.86 -5.29
CA TYR A 208 -3.80 -8.74 -6.10
C TYR A 208 -4.86 -7.64 -6.15
N PHE A 209 -4.44 -6.38 -6.00
CA PHE A 209 -5.27 -5.21 -6.23
C PHE A 209 -4.65 -4.34 -7.33
N ASP A 210 -5.42 -4.02 -8.36
CA ASP A 210 -4.95 -3.16 -9.45
C ASP A 210 -5.06 -1.67 -9.08
N THR A 211 -4.00 -1.16 -8.45
CA THR A 211 -3.90 0.25 -8.05
C THR A 211 -3.84 1.17 -9.28
N ALA A 212 -3.25 0.71 -10.39
CA ALA A 212 -3.21 1.48 -11.63
C ALA A 212 -4.60 1.67 -12.24
N ALA A 213 -5.44 0.64 -12.23
CA ALA A 213 -6.83 0.75 -12.71
C ALA A 213 -7.61 1.76 -11.88
N LEU A 214 -7.49 1.75 -10.55
CA LEU A 214 -8.13 2.74 -9.68
C LEU A 214 -7.63 4.17 -9.99
N THR A 215 -6.31 4.35 -10.12
CA THR A 215 -5.70 5.65 -10.41
C THR A 215 -6.20 6.20 -11.75
N ARG A 216 -6.25 5.35 -12.79
CA ARG A 216 -6.78 5.71 -14.11
C ARG A 216 -8.26 6.08 -14.08
N ALA A 217 -9.07 5.33 -13.32
CA ALA A 217 -10.48 5.61 -13.17
C ALA A 217 -10.73 6.96 -12.47
N ALA A 218 -9.96 7.25 -11.40
CA ALA A 218 -10.01 8.53 -10.70
C ALA A 218 -9.53 9.70 -11.58
N PHE A 219 -8.49 9.48 -12.39
CA PHE A 219 -7.98 10.45 -13.34
C PHE A 219 -9.01 10.77 -14.44
N ALA A 220 -9.66 9.75 -14.99
CA ALA A 220 -10.65 9.89 -16.07
C ALA A 220 -11.98 10.50 -15.59
N ASN A 221 -12.37 10.27 -14.33
CA ASN A 221 -13.66 10.70 -13.77
C ASN A 221 -13.47 11.36 -12.40
N PRO A 222 -12.72 12.47 -12.30
CA PRO A 222 -12.28 13.01 -11.02
C PRO A 222 -13.42 13.34 -10.05
N ALA A 223 -14.51 13.92 -10.53
CA ALA A 223 -15.64 14.29 -9.69
C ALA A 223 -16.31 13.10 -8.99
N THR A 224 -16.33 11.92 -9.64
CA THR A 224 -16.87 10.67 -9.06
C THR A 224 -16.07 10.23 -7.82
N TYR A 225 -14.78 10.55 -7.79
CA TYR A 225 -13.84 10.20 -6.72
C TYR A 225 -13.57 11.36 -5.75
N GLY A 226 -14.28 12.50 -5.90
CA GLY A 226 -14.16 13.67 -5.02
C GLY A 226 -12.98 14.59 -5.35
N PHE A 227 -12.38 14.45 -6.54
CA PHE A 227 -11.27 15.30 -6.96
C PHE A 227 -11.72 16.44 -7.88
N THR A 228 -11.04 17.58 -7.74
CA THR A 228 -11.14 18.73 -8.67
C THR A 228 -9.84 18.93 -9.46
N ASN A 229 -8.74 18.33 -9.00
CA ASN A 229 -7.45 18.35 -9.66
C ASN A 229 -6.78 16.98 -9.60
N VAL A 230 -6.41 16.45 -10.77
CA VAL A 230 -5.78 15.11 -10.90
C VAL A 230 -4.45 15.18 -11.66
N THR A 231 -4.01 16.38 -12.05
CA THR A 231 -2.82 16.56 -12.92
C THR A 231 -1.69 17.32 -12.25
N SER A 232 -1.99 18.15 -11.25
CA SER A 232 -0.98 18.99 -10.57
C SER A 232 -0.75 18.51 -9.14
N PRO A 233 0.45 18.69 -8.58
CA PRO A 233 0.67 18.48 -7.16
C PRO A 233 -0.05 19.54 -6.34
N CYS A 234 -0.55 19.19 -5.16
CA CYS A 234 -1.08 20.15 -4.20
C CYS A 234 0.06 20.90 -3.47
N PHE A 235 1.13 20.20 -3.15
CA PHE A 235 2.35 20.81 -2.61
C PHE A 235 3.42 20.90 -3.70
N ASP A 236 3.67 22.12 -4.14
CA ASP A 236 4.79 22.43 -5.04
C ASP A 236 6.07 22.56 -4.20
N LYS A 237 6.97 21.60 -4.36
CA LYS A 237 8.24 21.53 -3.61
C LYS A 237 9.26 22.57 -4.06
N VAL A 238 9.10 23.12 -5.27
CA VAL A 238 10.00 24.16 -5.82
C VAL A 238 9.57 25.54 -5.35
N ALA A 239 8.28 25.84 -5.51
CA ALA A 239 7.71 27.12 -5.06
C ALA A 239 7.43 27.15 -3.54
N LEU A 240 7.51 26.01 -2.85
CA LEU A 240 7.14 25.81 -1.45
C LEU A 240 5.72 26.29 -1.14
N THR A 241 4.80 26.05 -2.06
CA THR A 241 3.39 26.48 -1.94
C THR A 241 2.48 25.28 -1.78
N LEU A 242 1.49 25.43 -0.90
CA LEU A 242 0.46 24.43 -0.64
C LEU A 242 -0.88 24.89 -1.21
N CYS A 243 -1.58 24.03 -1.90
CA CYS A 243 -2.93 24.30 -2.38
C CYS A 243 -3.92 24.48 -1.20
N PRO A 244 -5.03 25.24 -1.38
CA PRO A 244 -5.96 25.53 -0.29
C PRO A 244 -6.79 24.31 0.15
N ASN A 245 -7.00 23.32 -0.74
CA ASN A 245 -7.86 22.15 -0.51
C ASN A 245 -7.16 20.83 -0.88
N PRO A 246 -6.18 20.36 -0.08
CA PRO A 246 -5.38 19.18 -0.41
C PRO A 246 -6.21 17.91 -0.70
N ASN A 247 -7.34 17.75 -0.02
CA ASN A 247 -8.21 16.59 -0.17
C ASN A 247 -9.00 16.56 -1.51
N GLN A 248 -8.94 17.64 -2.29
CA GLN A 248 -9.53 17.71 -3.63
C GLN A 248 -8.53 17.42 -4.74
N TYR A 249 -7.28 17.15 -4.40
CA TYR A 249 -6.21 16.77 -5.33
C TYR A 249 -6.00 15.26 -5.29
N LEU A 250 -5.75 14.65 -6.45
CA LEU A 250 -5.35 13.24 -6.53
C LEU A 250 -3.94 13.07 -5.95
N TYR A 251 -3.02 13.99 -6.28
CA TYR A 251 -1.64 13.96 -5.84
C TYR A 251 -1.35 15.04 -4.82
N PHE A 252 -0.71 14.65 -3.71
CA PHE A 252 -0.24 15.61 -2.71
C PHE A 252 1.04 16.30 -3.14
N ASP A 253 2.02 15.54 -3.66
CA ASP A 253 3.22 16.08 -4.29
C ASP A 253 3.39 15.51 -5.71
N ASP A 254 4.60 15.61 -6.30
CA ASP A 254 4.86 15.18 -7.68
C ASP A 254 4.60 13.70 -7.94
N PHE A 255 4.59 12.86 -6.90
CA PHE A 255 4.47 11.39 -7.00
C PHE A 255 3.35 10.82 -6.15
N HIS A 256 3.13 11.40 -4.96
CA HIS A 256 2.42 10.71 -3.89
C HIS A 256 0.94 11.07 -3.83
N PRO A 257 0.07 10.11 -3.56
CA PRO A 257 -1.36 10.33 -3.43
C PRO A 257 -1.70 11.26 -2.26
N SER A 258 -2.79 12.00 -2.38
CA SER A 258 -3.39 12.71 -1.25
C SER A 258 -4.03 11.75 -0.24
N ALA A 259 -4.40 12.26 0.94
CA ALA A 259 -5.13 11.48 1.94
C ALA A 259 -6.44 10.89 1.39
N THR A 260 -7.17 11.64 0.56
CA THR A 260 -8.39 11.15 -0.11
C THR A 260 -8.06 10.00 -1.06
N ALA A 261 -6.99 10.10 -1.85
CA ALA A 261 -6.56 9.04 -2.74
C ALA A 261 -6.12 7.79 -1.95
N HIS A 262 -5.38 7.95 -0.86
CA HIS A 262 -5.02 6.85 0.03
C HIS A 262 -6.25 6.17 0.66
N ALA A 263 -7.29 6.92 1.03
CA ALA A 263 -8.53 6.35 1.54
C ALA A 263 -9.27 5.51 0.47
N LEU A 264 -9.27 5.95 -0.79
CA LEU A 264 -9.85 5.18 -1.91
C LEU A 264 -9.04 3.89 -2.18
N ILE A 265 -7.72 3.96 -2.15
CA ILE A 265 -6.85 2.77 -2.28
C ILE A 265 -7.14 1.78 -1.15
N ALA A 266 -7.28 2.26 0.09
CA ALA A 266 -7.62 1.41 1.24
C ALA A 266 -8.98 0.71 1.09
N GLN A 267 -9.98 1.39 0.52
CA GLN A 267 -11.28 0.77 0.20
C GLN A 267 -11.12 -0.36 -0.83
N GLY A 268 -10.27 -0.15 -1.84
CA GLY A 268 -9.93 -1.20 -2.81
C GLY A 268 -9.21 -2.38 -2.17
N PHE A 269 -8.26 -2.13 -1.29
CA PHE A 269 -7.58 -3.17 -0.51
C PHE A 269 -8.57 -3.96 0.34
N LEU A 270 -9.45 -3.27 1.08
CA LEU A 270 -10.48 -3.88 1.92
C LEU A 270 -11.41 -4.79 1.11
N ALA A 271 -11.84 -4.34 -0.08
CA ALA A 271 -12.69 -5.14 -0.98
C ALA A 271 -11.97 -6.38 -1.55
N THR A 272 -10.63 -6.39 -1.57
CA THR A 272 -9.81 -7.48 -2.10
C THR A 272 -9.49 -8.54 -1.04
N VAL A 273 -9.45 -8.16 0.24
CA VAL A 273 -9.18 -9.09 1.35
C VAL A 273 -10.44 -9.89 1.70
N PRO A 274 -10.32 -11.21 2.01
CA PRO A 274 -11.47 -12.02 2.39
C PRO A 274 -12.16 -11.46 3.63
N GLU A 275 -13.49 -11.29 3.55
CA GLU A 275 -14.29 -10.92 4.71
C GLU A 275 -14.28 -12.02 5.79
N PRO A 276 -14.36 -11.64 7.08
CA PRO A 276 -14.55 -12.61 8.14
C PRO A 276 -15.80 -13.47 7.90
N PRO A 277 -15.73 -14.80 8.05
CA PRO A 277 -16.90 -15.66 7.91
C PRO A 277 -18.05 -15.28 8.87
N THR A 278 -17.76 -14.53 9.93
CA THR A 278 -18.74 -13.98 10.87
C THR A 278 -19.76 -13.04 10.21
N LEU A 279 -19.37 -12.21 9.25
CA LEU A 279 -20.30 -11.33 8.54
C LEU A 279 -21.27 -12.13 7.66
N LEU A 280 -20.79 -13.19 7.02
CA LEU A 280 -21.62 -14.12 6.24
C LEU A 280 -22.61 -14.86 7.14
N LEU A 281 -22.17 -15.32 8.33
CA LEU A 281 -23.02 -15.99 9.31
C LEU A 281 -24.07 -15.04 9.94
N MET A 282 -23.69 -13.77 10.20
CA MET A 282 -24.63 -12.77 10.69
C MET A 282 -25.66 -12.42 9.60
N GLY A 283 -25.27 -12.29 8.34
CA GLY A 283 -26.18 -12.10 7.21
C GLY A 283 -27.16 -13.25 7.05
N LEU A 284 -26.69 -14.49 7.10
CA LEU A 284 -27.53 -15.70 7.06
C LEU A 284 -28.44 -15.80 8.29
N GLY A 285 -27.94 -15.47 9.47
CA GLY A 285 -28.73 -15.44 10.71
C GLY A 285 -29.87 -14.41 10.66
N MET A 286 -29.62 -13.22 10.15
CA MET A 286 -30.64 -12.19 9.94
C MET A 286 -31.67 -12.60 8.90
N MET A 287 -31.28 -13.22 7.79
CA MET A 287 -32.20 -13.74 6.77
C MET A 287 -33.11 -14.83 7.33
N LEU A 288 -32.59 -15.71 8.17
CA LEU A 288 -33.39 -16.77 8.83
C LEU A 288 -34.37 -16.16 9.85
N LEU A 289 -34.00 -15.11 10.56
CA LEU A 289 -34.90 -14.41 11.49
C LEU A 289 -36.01 -13.66 10.76
N VAL A 290 -35.73 -13.03 9.62
CA VAL A 290 -36.72 -12.33 8.78
C VAL A 290 -37.67 -13.32 8.12
N SER A 291 -37.17 -14.49 7.68
CA SER A 291 -38.03 -15.53 7.08
C SER A 291 -39.00 -16.15 8.09
N ARG A 292 -38.59 -16.34 9.36
CA ARG A 292 -39.49 -16.83 10.41
C ARG A 292 -40.60 -15.86 10.76
N ARG A 293 -40.38 -14.54 10.70
CA ARG A 293 -41.42 -13.53 10.95
C ARG A 293 -42.49 -13.40 9.85
N ARG A 294 -42.28 -14.01 8.67
CA ARG A 294 -43.27 -14.01 7.57
C ARG A 294 -44.16 -15.24 7.56
N VAL A 295 -43.99 -16.16 8.48
CA VAL A 295 -44.75 -17.43 8.55
C VAL A 295 -45.70 -17.43 9.77
N GLU A 296 -45.64 -16.42 10.62
CA GLU A 296 -46.65 -16.09 11.66
C GLU A 296 -47.57 -14.94 11.20
#